data_1478122549fa71d8c5f46b6291e0ac44
#
_entry.id   1478122549fa71d8c5f46b6291e0ac44
#
_cell.length_a   1.000
_cell.length_b   1.000
_cell.length_c   1.000
_cell.angle_alpha   90.00
_cell.angle_beta   90.00
_cell.angle_gamma   90.00
#
_symmetry.space_group_name_H-M   'P 1'
#
loop_
_entity.id
_entity.type
_entity.pdbx_description
1 polymer ?
#
loop_
_entity_poly.entity_id
_entity_poly.type
_entity_poly.pdbx_seq_one_letter_code
_entity_poly.pdbx_strand_id
1 'polypeptide(L)'
;VVIIQRDNMLTIKGDKLETAEKVINELMTLIEKGEKLDTQKVTYIIDLCKQGISYAESHMDKDIVCYTHMGKPLKPKTLGQKYYIKSMRNKDVVFGIGPAGTGKTYLAVAMAVNAFKKKDVQKIILARPAVEAGERLGFLPGDLQDKVDPYLRPLYDALYDILGRDTALRLKEKE
;
A
#
# COMPACT_ATOMS: atom_id res chain seq x y z
N VAL A 1 -24.84 9.09 -10.53
CA VAL A 1 -25.36 7.89 -11.20
C VAL A 1 -26.12 7.06 -10.19
N VAL A 2 -27.31 6.58 -10.54
CA VAL A 2 -28.13 5.66 -9.74
C VAL A 2 -28.14 4.31 -10.44
N ILE A 3 -27.86 3.24 -9.69
CA ILE A 3 -27.87 1.87 -10.19
C ILE A 3 -29.05 1.14 -9.54
N ILE A 4 -29.89 0.58 -10.36
CA ILE A 4 -31.09 -0.16 -9.93
C ILE A 4 -30.94 -1.59 -10.45
N GLN A 5 -30.96 -2.57 -9.55
CA GLN A 5 -30.99 -3.99 -9.88
C GLN A 5 -32.44 -4.50 -9.83
N ARG A 6 -32.86 -5.20 -10.86
CA ARG A 6 -34.10 -5.99 -10.88
C ARG A 6 -33.78 -7.33 -11.58
N ASP A 7 -33.95 -8.42 -10.85
CA ASP A 7 -33.61 -9.75 -11.30
C ASP A 7 -32.16 -9.80 -11.86
N ASN A 8 -32.00 -10.16 -13.12
CA ASN A 8 -30.71 -10.21 -13.79
C ASN A 8 -30.37 -8.93 -14.60
N MET A 9 -31.14 -7.86 -14.42
CA MET A 9 -30.90 -6.60 -15.13
C MET A 9 -30.39 -5.51 -14.19
N LEU A 10 -29.35 -4.82 -14.63
CA LEU A 10 -28.84 -3.59 -14.03
C LEU A 10 -29.25 -2.40 -14.89
N THR A 11 -30.01 -1.49 -14.33
CA THR A 11 -30.37 -0.22 -14.99
C THR A 11 -29.55 0.91 -14.38
N ILE A 12 -28.82 1.64 -15.24
CA ILE A 12 -27.99 2.78 -14.83
C ILE A 12 -28.69 4.08 -15.29
N LYS A 13 -28.85 5.04 -14.39
CA LYS A 13 -29.44 6.36 -14.68
C LYS A 13 -28.55 7.48 -14.16
N GLY A 14 -28.35 8.54 -14.93
CA GLY A 14 -27.59 9.75 -14.53
C GLY A 14 -26.68 10.27 -15.64
N ASP A 15 -25.81 11.23 -15.31
CA ASP A 15 -25.08 12.04 -16.30
C ASP A 15 -23.77 11.39 -16.82
N LYS A 16 -23.23 10.39 -16.12
CA LYS A 16 -21.94 9.73 -16.47
C LYS A 16 -22.14 8.24 -16.76
N LEU A 17 -23.04 7.95 -17.70
CA LEU A 17 -23.45 6.58 -18.02
C LEU A 17 -22.26 5.74 -18.55
N GLU A 18 -21.51 6.26 -19.50
CA GLU A 18 -20.35 5.55 -20.10
C GLU A 18 -19.29 5.16 -19.06
N THR A 19 -19.01 6.07 -18.11
CA THR A 19 -18.04 5.77 -17.03
C THR A 19 -18.59 4.69 -16.11
N ALA A 20 -19.87 4.75 -15.77
CA ALA A 20 -20.51 3.77 -14.90
C ALA A 20 -20.57 2.39 -15.55
N GLU A 21 -20.89 2.33 -16.84
CA GLU A 21 -20.88 1.10 -17.65
C GLU A 21 -19.47 0.47 -17.68
N LYS A 22 -18.44 1.26 -17.96
CA LYS A 22 -17.04 0.79 -17.92
C LYS A 22 -16.68 0.21 -16.55
N VAL A 23 -17.03 0.89 -15.46
CA VAL A 23 -16.78 0.40 -14.09
C VAL A 23 -17.45 -0.94 -13.86
N ILE A 24 -18.71 -1.08 -14.23
CA ILE A 24 -19.46 -2.33 -14.02
C ILE A 24 -18.86 -3.47 -14.84
N ASN A 25 -18.53 -3.24 -16.10
CA ASN A 25 -17.92 -4.25 -16.98
C ASN A 25 -16.56 -4.71 -16.45
N GLU A 26 -15.71 -3.80 -15.94
CA GLU A 26 -14.44 -4.15 -15.31
C GLU A 26 -14.64 -4.99 -14.04
N LEU A 27 -15.61 -4.61 -13.18
CA LEU A 27 -15.93 -5.36 -11.97
C LEU A 27 -16.46 -6.76 -12.29
N MET A 28 -17.34 -6.89 -13.29
CA MET A 28 -17.87 -8.19 -13.74
C MET A 28 -16.73 -9.08 -14.26
N THR A 29 -15.84 -8.55 -15.10
CA THR A 29 -14.69 -9.29 -15.62
C THR A 29 -13.80 -9.82 -14.48
N LEU A 30 -13.61 -9.06 -13.39
CA LEU A 30 -12.83 -9.51 -12.26
C LEU A 30 -13.53 -10.59 -11.43
N ILE A 31 -14.86 -10.48 -11.27
CA ILE A 31 -15.67 -11.51 -10.60
C ILE A 31 -15.62 -12.82 -11.39
N GLU A 32 -15.76 -12.77 -12.71
CA GLU A 32 -15.66 -13.95 -13.59
C GLU A 32 -14.29 -14.64 -13.49
N LYS A 33 -13.22 -13.88 -13.27
CA LYS A 33 -11.88 -14.41 -12.99
C LYS A 33 -11.68 -14.93 -11.56
N GLY A 34 -12.73 -14.93 -10.73
CA GLY A 34 -12.71 -15.40 -9.35
C GLY A 34 -12.00 -14.43 -8.38
N GLU A 35 -11.78 -13.17 -8.77
CA GLU A 35 -11.13 -12.20 -7.91
C GLU A 35 -12.08 -11.66 -6.85
N LYS A 36 -11.61 -11.59 -5.60
CA LYS A 36 -12.37 -10.95 -4.51
C LYS A 36 -12.33 -9.42 -4.67
N LEU A 37 -13.50 -8.82 -4.62
CA LEU A 37 -13.65 -7.37 -4.62
C LEU A 37 -13.79 -6.87 -3.17
N ASP A 38 -12.92 -5.95 -2.78
CA ASP A 38 -13.05 -5.15 -1.57
C ASP A 38 -13.35 -3.69 -1.94
N THR A 39 -13.77 -2.89 -0.96
CA THR A 39 -14.11 -1.48 -1.17
C THR A 39 -12.94 -0.69 -1.76
N GLN A 40 -11.70 -1.00 -1.38
CA GLN A 40 -10.51 -0.32 -1.90
C GLN A 40 -10.33 -0.59 -3.39
N LYS A 41 -10.51 -1.84 -3.81
CA LYS A 41 -10.39 -2.26 -5.21
C LYS A 41 -11.49 -1.65 -6.08
N VAL A 42 -12.74 -1.63 -5.58
CA VAL A 42 -13.86 -0.98 -6.27
C VAL A 42 -13.59 0.51 -6.45
N THR A 43 -13.21 1.22 -5.40
CA THR A 43 -12.86 2.65 -5.47
C THR A 43 -11.73 2.90 -6.46
N TYR A 44 -10.71 2.05 -6.45
CA TYR A 44 -9.60 2.14 -7.37
C TYR A 44 -10.04 1.99 -8.84
N ILE A 45 -10.90 1.02 -9.15
CA ILE A 45 -11.45 0.81 -10.51
C ILE A 45 -12.27 2.01 -10.96
N ILE A 46 -13.09 2.58 -10.06
CA ILE A 46 -13.83 3.81 -10.33
C ILE A 46 -12.89 4.95 -10.71
N ASP A 47 -11.80 5.13 -9.98
CA ASP A 47 -10.84 6.22 -10.24
C ASP A 47 -10.05 5.99 -11.55
N LEU A 48 -9.73 4.75 -11.90
CA LEU A 48 -9.16 4.40 -13.21
C LEU A 48 -10.12 4.76 -14.35
N CYS A 49 -11.37 4.29 -14.27
CA CYS A 49 -12.37 4.52 -15.30
C CYS A 49 -12.68 6.02 -15.49
N LYS A 50 -12.64 6.83 -14.41
CA LYS A 50 -12.75 8.29 -14.50
C LYS A 50 -11.60 8.92 -15.27
N GLN A 51 -10.42 8.30 -15.28
CA GLN A 51 -9.23 8.73 -16.02
C GLN A 51 -9.16 8.10 -17.42
N GLY A 52 -10.14 7.30 -17.82
CA GLY A 52 -10.16 6.61 -19.09
C GLY A 52 -9.22 5.40 -19.19
N ILE A 53 -8.67 4.94 -18.07
CA ILE A 53 -7.73 3.82 -17.99
C ILE A 53 -8.49 2.55 -17.62
N SER A 54 -8.25 1.43 -18.32
CA SER A 54 -8.80 0.13 -17.91
C SER A 54 -7.96 -0.50 -16.79
N TYR A 55 -8.58 -1.37 -15.98
CA TYR A 55 -7.87 -2.10 -14.93
C TYR A 55 -6.77 -3.00 -15.54
N ALA A 56 -7.04 -3.62 -16.68
CA ALA A 56 -6.07 -4.44 -17.39
C ALA A 56 -4.84 -3.64 -17.85
N GLU A 57 -5.05 -2.40 -18.32
CA GLU A 57 -3.97 -1.49 -18.73
C GLU A 57 -3.17 -0.96 -17.55
N SER A 58 -3.75 -0.96 -16.34
CA SER A 58 -3.04 -0.53 -15.13
C SER A 58 -1.85 -1.43 -14.78
N HIS A 59 -1.78 -2.65 -15.32
CA HIS A 59 -0.73 -3.67 -15.10
C HIS A 59 -0.38 -3.93 -13.63
N MET A 60 -1.33 -3.69 -12.71
CA MET A 60 -1.09 -3.81 -11.26
C MET A 60 -0.72 -5.23 -10.84
N ASP A 61 -1.22 -6.23 -11.56
CA ASP A 61 -0.98 -7.64 -11.22
C ASP A 61 0.46 -8.09 -11.43
N LYS A 62 1.23 -7.38 -12.26
CA LYS A 62 2.64 -7.67 -12.54
C LYS A 62 3.62 -6.93 -11.63
N ASP A 63 3.18 -5.91 -10.89
CA ASP A 63 4.04 -5.05 -10.08
C ASP A 63 4.25 -5.59 -8.66
N ILE A 64 4.77 -6.81 -8.53
CA ILE A 64 5.15 -7.35 -7.21
C ILE A 64 6.35 -6.56 -6.68
N VAL A 65 6.19 -5.98 -5.49
CA VAL A 65 7.26 -5.28 -4.75
C VAL A 65 8.17 -6.29 -4.08
N CYS A 66 7.58 -7.16 -3.26
CA CYS A 66 8.26 -8.26 -2.59
C CYS A 66 7.22 -9.32 -2.16
N TYR A 67 7.68 -10.38 -1.53
CA TYR A 67 6.82 -11.35 -0.86
C TYR A 67 6.98 -11.20 0.65
N THR A 68 5.85 -11.28 1.37
CA THR A 68 5.85 -11.37 2.83
C THR A 68 6.48 -12.70 3.28
N HIS A 69 6.77 -12.84 4.57
CA HIS A 69 7.29 -14.11 5.13
C HIS A 69 6.33 -15.29 4.93
N MET A 70 5.04 -15.03 4.76
CA MET A 70 4.01 -16.03 4.46
C MET A 70 3.89 -16.35 2.96
N GLY A 71 4.80 -15.84 2.12
CA GLY A 71 4.76 -16.04 0.67
C GLY A 71 3.69 -15.24 -0.07
N LYS A 72 2.98 -14.32 0.61
CA LYS A 72 1.96 -13.47 0.00
C LYS A 72 2.61 -12.35 -0.83
N PRO A 73 2.26 -12.20 -2.12
CA PRO A 73 2.80 -11.12 -2.94
C PRO A 73 2.28 -9.76 -2.47
N LEU A 74 3.20 -8.82 -2.28
CA LEU A 74 2.90 -7.44 -1.95
C LEU A 74 2.91 -6.63 -3.25
N LYS A 75 1.75 -6.08 -3.58
CA LYS A 75 1.51 -5.31 -4.81
C LYS A 75 0.90 -3.95 -4.47
N PRO A 76 1.09 -2.92 -5.32
CA PRO A 76 0.32 -1.68 -5.17
C PRO A 76 -1.17 -1.96 -5.31
N LYS A 77 -2.00 -1.29 -4.52
CA LYS A 77 -3.46 -1.41 -4.55
C LYS A 77 -4.13 -0.18 -5.18
N THR A 78 -3.38 0.90 -5.39
CA THR A 78 -3.86 2.15 -5.97
C THR A 78 -2.85 2.74 -6.94
N LEU A 79 -3.28 3.63 -7.84
CA LEU A 79 -2.38 4.36 -8.76
C LEU A 79 -1.33 5.17 -7.99
N GLY A 80 -1.72 5.86 -6.92
CA GLY A 80 -0.80 6.60 -6.06
C GLY A 80 0.30 5.72 -5.48
N GLN A 81 -0.06 4.51 -5.01
CA GLN A 81 0.91 3.52 -4.54
C GLN A 81 1.83 3.04 -5.68
N LYS A 82 1.30 2.82 -6.88
CA LYS A 82 2.08 2.44 -8.05
C LYS A 82 3.09 3.53 -8.42
N TYR A 83 2.67 4.80 -8.47
CA TYR A 83 3.57 5.93 -8.71
C TYR A 83 4.63 6.05 -7.62
N TYR A 84 4.26 5.87 -6.36
CA TYR A 84 5.19 5.91 -5.23
C TYR A 84 6.26 4.82 -5.33
N ILE A 85 5.87 3.58 -5.62
CA ILE A 85 6.80 2.46 -5.85
C ILE A 85 7.72 2.74 -7.05
N LYS A 86 7.16 3.25 -8.16
CA LYS A 86 7.95 3.63 -9.34
C LYS A 86 8.96 4.72 -9.01
N SER A 87 8.58 5.70 -8.20
CA SER A 87 9.49 6.77 -7.77
C SER A 87 10.63 6.22 -6.92
N MET A 88 10.33 5.34 -5.94
CA MET A 88 11.36 4.70 -5.11
C MET A 88 12.32 3.79 -5.89
N ARG A 89 11.90 3.23 -7.03
CA ARG A 89 12.78 2.45 -7.90
C ARG A 89 13.76 3.29 -8.72
N ASN A 90 13.41 4.55 -8.99
CA ASN A 90 14.11 5.37 -9.99
C ASN A 90 14.76 6.63 -9.40
N LYS A 91 14.58 6.91 -8.12
CA LYS A 91 15.06 8.13 -7.45
C LYS A 91 15.73 7.80 -6.15
N ASP A 92 16.81 8.53 -5.84
CA ASP A 92 17.58 8.35 -4.61
C ASP A 92 16.84 8.89 -3.38
N VAL A 93 16.06 9.94 -3.54
CA VAL A 93 15.26 10.55 -2.46
C VAL A 93 13.81 10.68 -2.92
N VAL A 94 12.88 10.18 -2.10
CA VAL A 94 11.44 10.22 -2.38
C VAL A 94 10.66 10.71 -1.16
N PHE A 95 9.79 11.69 -1.37
CA PHE A 95 8.85 12.17 -0.35
C PHE A 95 7.45 11.59 -0.61
N GLY A 96 6.94 10.82 0.35
CA GLY A 96 5.58 10.27 0.31
C GLY A 96 4.63 11.12 1.14
N ILE A 97 3.82 11.96 0.50
CA ILE A 97 2.82 12.83 1.16
C ILE A 97 1.42 12.28 0.89
N GLY A 98 0.59 12.23 1.92
CA GLY A 98 -0.80 11.79 1.79
C GLY A 98 -1.45 11.43 3.13
N PRO A 99 -2.76 11.16 3.16
CA PRO A 99 -3.51 10.83 4.37
C PRO A 99 -2.96 9.61 5.13
N ALA A 100 -3.30 9.49 6.40
CA ALA A 100 -2.99 8.31 7.19
C ALA A 100 -3.63 7.05 6.58
N GLY A 101 -3.07 5.87 6.86
CA GLY A 101 -3.63 4.59 6.39
C GLY A 101 -3.45 4.27 4.90
N THR A 102 -2.82 5.13 4.10
CA THR A 102 -2.61 4.92 2.65
C THR A 102 -1.44 4.00 2.31
N GLY A 103 -0.76 3.43 3.30
CA GLY A 103 0.32 2.45 3.11
C GLY A 103 1.70 3.04 2.80
N LYS A 104 1.92 4.35 2.97
CA LYS A 104 3.22 5.01 2.67
C LYS A 104 4.39 4.35 3.38
N THR A 105 4.33 4.25 4.69
CA THR A 105 5.38 3.63 5.51
C THR A 105 5.56 2.16 5.17
N TYR A 106 4.48 1.42 5.06
CA TYR A 106 4.51 0.00 4.73
C TYR A 106 5.17 -0.29 3.38
N LEU A 107 4.84 0.49 2.35
CA LEU A 107 5.45 0.35 1.02
C LEU A 107 6.93 0.77 1.00
N ALA A 108 7.30 1.80 1.76
CA ALA A 108 8.70 2.21 1.90
C ALA A 108 9.53 1.09 2.54
N VAL A 109 9.04 0.49 3.64
CA VAL A 109 9.69 -0.66 4.30
C VAL A 109 9.75 -1.85 3.34
N ALA A 110 8.69 -2.14 2.59
CA ALA A 110 8.67 -3.22 1.60
C ALA A 110 9.74 -3.03 0.51
N MET A 111 9.90 -1.82 0.00
CA MET A 111 10.93 -1.48 -0.97
C MET A 111 12.33 -1.60 -0.39
N ALA A 112 12.56 -1.12 0.85
CA ALA A 112 13.83 -1.25 1.55
C ALA A 112 14.20 -2.73 1.77
N VAL A 113 13.25 -3.55 2.24
CA VAL A 113 13.45 -5.00 2.42
C VAL A 113 13.74 -5.70 1.08
N ASN A 114 13.07 -5.29 0.00
CA ASN A 114 13.35 -5.85 -1.32
C ASN A 114 14.78 -5.53 -1.78
N ALA A 115 15.23 -4.28 -1.64
CA ALA A 115 16.59 -3.87 -1.96
C ALA A 115 17.63 -4.62 -1.09
N PHE A 116 17.35 -4.79 0.20
CA PHE A 116 18.20 -5.54 1.12
C PHE A 116 18.28 -7.04 0.74
N LYS A 117 17.15 -7.69 0.45
CA LYS A 117 17.13 -9.10 0.00
C LYS A 117 17.89 -9.31 -1.33
N LYS A 118 17.84 -8.32 -2.22
CA LYS A 118 18.58 -8.33 -3.50
C LYS A 118 20.06 -8.01 -3.33
N LYS A 119 20.50 -7.59 -2.14
CA LYS A 119 21.85 -7.10 -1.86
C LYS A 119 22.21 -5.80 -2.59
N ASP A 120 21.22 -5.03 -3.01
CA ASP A 120 21.41 -3.69 -3.58
C ASP A 120 21.90 -2.71 -2.51
N VAL A 121 21.54 -2.97 -1.24
CA VAL A 121 21.99 -2.22 -0.06
C VAL A 121 22.48 -3.17 1.03
N GLN A 122 23.40 -2.67 1.86
CA GLN A 122 24.03 -3.48 2.94
C GLN A 122 23.21 -3.45 4.23
N LYS A 123 22.51 -2.35 4.50
CA LYS A 123 21.67 -2.19 5.69
C LYS A 123 20.46 -1.28 5.43
N ILE A 124 19.46 -1.41 6.29
CA ILE A 124 18.27 -0.56 6.32
C ILE A 124 18.36 0.32 7.56
N ILE A 125 18.28 1.64 7.38
CA ILE A 125 18.25 2.60 8.49
C ILE A 125 16.80 3.08 8.63
N LEU A 126 16.22 2.88 9.82
CA LEU A 126 14.90 3.36 10.17
C LEU A 126 15.06 4.60 11.06
N ALA A 127 14.52 5.72 10.60
CA ALA A 127 14.52 6.96 11.36
C ALA A 127 13.10 7.53 11.45
N ARG A 128 12.72 8.01 12.61
CA ARG A 128 11.48 8.73 12.84
C ARG A 128 11.70 9.79 13.91
N PRO A 129 11.09 11.00 13.83
CA PRO A 129 11.09 11.95 14.93
C PRO A 129 10.56 11.29 16.20
N ALA A 130 11.22 11.57 17.32
CA ALA A 130 10.84 11.03 18.63
C ALA A 130 9.52 11.59 19.17
N VAL A 131 8.99 12.65 18.53
CA VAL A 131 7.69 13.26 18.84
C VAL A 131 7.00 13.66 17.55
N GLU A 132 5.68 13.57 17.51
CA GLU A 132 4.89 14.13 16.42
C GLU A 132 4.82 15.66 16.52
N ALA A 133 4.54 16.33 15.40
CA ALA A 133 4.44 17.80 15.37
C ALA A 133 3.34 18.28 16.33
N GLY A 134 3.74 19.08 17.34
CA GLY A 134 2.84 19.58 18.38
C GLY A 134 2.86 18.81 19.70
N GLU A 135 3.52 17.66 19.77
CA GLU A 135 3.70 16.87 20.99
C GLU A 135 5.03 17.21 21.69
N ARG A 136 5.06 17.06 23.02
CA ARG A 136 6.27 17.20 23.83
C ARG A 136 6.71 15.82 24.33
N LEU A 137 8.01 15.53 24.26
CA LEU A 137 8.62 14.26 24.71
C LEU A 137 8.33 13.92 26.19
N GLY A 138 7.97 14.89 27.00
CA GLY A 138 7.63 14.72 28.41
C GLY A 138 6.26 14.10 28.72
N PHE A 139 5.42 13.85 27.70
CA PHE A 139 4.05 13.37 27.92
C PHE A 139 3.95 11.85 28.18
N LEU A 140 4.94 11.06 27.78
CA LEU A 140 4.97 9.62 28.02
C LEU A 140 5.80 9.30 29.27
N PRO A 141 5.31 8.42 30.15
CA PRO A 141 6.10 7.93 31.30
C PRO A 141 7.19 6.95 30.81
N GLY A 142 8.28 6.83 31.57
CA GLY A 142 9.39 5.93 31.26
C GLY A 142 10.69 6.65 30.88
N ASP A 143 11.71 5.86 30.57
CA ASP A 143 13.00 6.38 30.09
C ASP A 143 12.91 6.84 28.61
N LEU A 144 14.02 7.30 28.07
CA LEU A 144 14.04 7.83 26.69
C LEU A 144 13.66 6.76 25.65
N GLN A 145 14.02 5.52 25.91
CA GLN A 145 13.78 4.39 25.02
C GLN A 145 12.30 4.00 25.01
N ASP A 146 11.67 3.94 26.19
CA ASP A 146 10.24 3.68 26.35
C ASP A 146 9.38 4.75 25.67
N LYS A 147 9.84 6.00 25.67
CA LYS A 147 9.15 7.14 25.04
C LYS A 147 9.24 7.13 23.50
N VAL A 148 10.29 6.57 22.92
CA VAL A 148 10.52 6.53 21.47
C VAL A 148 9.92 5.27 20.84
N ASP A 149 9.82 4.18 21.59
CA ASP A 149 9.36 2.87 21.09
C ASP A 149 7.98 2.92 20.41
N PRO A 150 6.95 3.63 20.95
CA PRO A 150 5.64 3.75 20.28
C PRO A 150 5.72 4.36 18.87
N TYR A 151 6.65 5.27 18.64
CA TYR A 151 6.81 5.93 17.33
C TYR A 151 7.53 5.04 16.31
N LEU A 152 8.40 4.13 16.75
CA LEU A 152 9.08 3.16 15.89
C LEU A 152 8.23 1.91 15.61
N ARG A 153 7.25 1.64 16.46
CA ARG A 153 6.40 0.44 16.35
C ARG A 153 5.79 0.20 14.95
N PRO A 154 5.23 1.20 14.26
CA PRO A 154 4.69 0.98 12.90
C PRO A 154 5.74 0.54 11.88
N LEU A 155 7.02 0.92 12.08
CA LEU A 155 8.13 0.49 11.22
C LEU A 155 8.49 -0.97 11.50
N TYR A 156 8.57 -1.34 12.79
CA TYR A 156 8.84 -2.73 13.18
C TYR A 156 7.69 -3.67 12.79
N ASP A 157 6.44 -3.25 12.96
CA ASP A 157 5.28 -4.04 12.56
C ASP A 157 5.32 -4.35 11.05
N ALA A 158 5.68 -3.37 10.22
CA ALA A 158 5.88 -3.57 8.78
C ALA A 158 7.04 -4.53 8.47
N LEU A 159 8.18 -4.42 9.20
CA LEU A 159 9.30 -5.34 9.05
C LEU A 159 8.92 -6.77 9.45
N TYR A 160 8.20 -6.94 10.56
CA TYR A 160 7.76 -8.26 11.05
C TYR A 160 6.79 -8.92 10.08
N ASP A 161 5.87 -8.16 9.50
CA ASP A 161 4.94 -8.68 8.48
C ASP A 161 5.68 -9.14 7.22
N ILE A 162 6.72 -8.44 6.79
CA ILE A 162 7.44 -8.73 5.53
C ILE A 162 8.55 -9.77 5.72
N LEU A 163 9.33 -9.68 6.78
CA LEU A 163 10.49 -10.57 7.03
C LEU A 163 10.18 -11.77 7.93
N GLY A 164 9.11 -11.69 8.72
CA GLY A 164 8.89 -12.53 9.88
C GLY A 164 9.66 -11.99 11.11
N ARG A 165 9.07 -12.17 12.29
CA ARG A 165 9.59 -11.62 13.54
C ARG A 165 11.00 -12.11 13.86
N ASP A 166 11.24 -13.42 13.77
CA ASP A 166 12.54 -14.02 14.09
C ASP A 166 13.67 -13.53 13.18
N THR A 167 13.37 -13.38 11.89
CA THR A 167 14.36 -12.88 10.93
C THR A 167 14.68 -11.40 11.18
N ALA A 168 13.65 -10.60 11.45
CA ALA A 168 13.82 -9.18 11.72
C ALA A 168 14.61 -8.94 13.02
N LEU A 169 14.34 -9.71 14.09
CA LEU A 169 15.09 -9.62 15.35
C LEU A 169 16.56 -10.00 15.16
N ARG A 170 16.85 -11.12 14.46
CA ARG A 170 18.25 -11.53 14.16
C ARG A 170 19.01 -10.49 13.35
N LEU A 171 18.35 -9.76 12.46
CA LEU A 171 18.99 -8.70 11.69
C LEU A 171 19.29 -7.47 12.55
N LYS A 172 18.42 -7.18 13.54
CA LYS A 172 18.62 -6.08 14.50
C LYS A 172 19.80 -6.35 15.45
N GLU A 173 20.05 -7.61 15.84
CA GLU A 173 21.14 -8.00 16.75
C GLU A 173 22.53 -8.02 16.09
N LYS A 174 22.61 -7.90 14.77
CA LYS A 174 23.88 -7.94 14.02
C LYS A 174 24.49 -6.55 13.79
N GLU A 175 23.93 -5.52 14.38
CA GLU A 175 24.54 -4.19 14.46
C GLU A 175 25.49 -4.10 15.67
#